data_c89bfea690773ead3a7ff3ae589738b7
#
_entry.id   c89bfea690773ead3a7ff3ae589738b7
#
_cell.length_a   1.000
_cell.length_b   1.000
_cell.length_c   1.000
_cell.angle_alpha   90.00
_cell.angle_beta   90.00
_cell.angle_gamma   90.00
#
_symmetry.space_group_name_H-M   'P 1'
#
loop_
_entity.id
_entity.type
_entity.pdbx_description
1 polymer ?
#
loop_
_entity_poly.entity_id
_entity_poly.type
_entity_poly.pdbx_seq_one_letter_code
_entity_poly.pdbx_strand_id
1 'polypeptide(L)'
;MDGNRIYLVSEEIDYEGSLDVHICKDLNEVIKIFEKFEIVEKDGNQYLNKNDKWFFDYIRVSYRDLDKPDTIARELEDNVLELKEKMVLSNHQQSALGAILSAKIGLKNVKSYEVVHDKNFMITDINISLNTRDQAIINNTHREVSQHFAANLYGIEINITKPVK
;
A
#
# COMPACT_ATOMS: atom_id res chain seq x y z
N MET A 1 -5.25 -15.48 -0.74
CA MET A 1 -4.08 -15.47 0.16
C MET A 1 -2.84 -15.60 -0.72
N ASP A 2 -2.06 -14.54 -0.86
CA ASP A 2 -0.72 -14.65 -1.45
C ASP A 2 0.17 -15.27 -0.39
N GLY A 3 0.12 -16.62 -0.30
CA GLY A 3 0.90 -17.37 0.65
C GLY A 3 2.39 -17.12 0.43
N ASN A 4 3.11 -16.88 1.48
CA ASN A 4 4.57 -16.95 1.59
C ASN A 4 5.37 -16.29 0.46
N ARG A 5 4.98 -15.08 0.04
CA ARG A 5 5.72 -14.29 -0.94
C ARG A 5 6.56 -13.23 -0.25
N ILE A 6 7.79 -13.05 -0.71
CA ILE A 6 8.64 -11.91 -0.35
C ILE A 6 8.90 -11.04 -1.58
N TYR A 7 9.09 -9.76 -1.33
CA TYR A 7 9.48 -8.78 -2.35
C TYR A 7 10.91 -8.33 -2.09
N LEU A 8 11.63 -8.10 -3.17
CA LEU A 8 12.99 -7.60 -3.16
C LEU A 8 12.99 -6.25 -3.89
N VAL A 9 13.35 -5.21 -3.19
CA VAL A 9 13.53 -3.87 -3.77
C VAL A 9 15.01 -3.61 -3.87
N SER A 10 15.53 -3.52 -5.09
CA SER A 10 16.96 -3.33 -5.35
C SER A 10 17.20 -1.95 -5.94
N GLU A 11 18.18 -1.25 -5.41
CA GLU A 11 18.75 -0.03 -6.01
C GLU A 11 19.83 -0.46 -6.99
N GLU A 12 19.59 -0.25 -8.28
CA GLU A 12 20.43 -0.78 -9.36
C GLU A 12 21.28 0.31 -10.00
N ILE A 13 22.54 -0.02 -10.30
CA ILE A 13 23.40 0.78 -11.17
C ILE A 13 23.65 -0.02 -12.44
N ASP A 14 23.45 0.63 -13.59
CA ASP A 14 23.69 0.00 -14.88
C ASP A 14 25.13 -0.53 -14.98
N TYR A 15 25.24 -1.82 -15.30
CA TYR A 15 26.50 -2.57 -15.44
C TYR A 15 27.30 -2.81 -14.16
N GLU A 16 26.89 -2.24 -13.00
CA GLU A 16 27.61 -2.42 -11.74
C GLU A 16 26.89 -3.31 -10.73
N GLY A 17 25.57 -3.53 -10.93
CA GLY A 17 24.73 -4.38 -10.07
C GLY A 17 23.97 -3.59 -9.00
N SER A 18 23.52 -4.30 -7.98
CA SER A 18 22.68 -3.70 -6.91
C SER A 18 23.54 -3.08 -5.82
N LEU A 19 23.21 -1.85 -5.44
CA LEU A 19 23.83 -1.16 -4.29
C LEU A 19 23.25 -1.65 -2.96
N ASP A 20 21.91 -1.55 -2.86
CA ASP A 20 21.16 -1.96 -1.68
C ASP A 20 19.99 -2.86 -2.09
N VAL A 21 19.74 -3.90 -1.30
CA VAL A 21 18.61 -4.80 -1.49
C VAL A 21 17.78 -4.81 -0.21
N HIS A 22 16.51 -4.43 -0.34
CA HIS A 22 15.55 -4.47 0.76
C HIS A 22 14.64 -5.68 0.59
N ILE A 23 14.49 -6.47 1.64
CA ILE A 23 13.59 -7.61 1.68
C ILE A 23 12.29 -7.16 2.36
N CYS A 24 11.18 -7.25 1.63
CA CYS A 24 9.86 -6.85 2.11
C CYS A 24 8.93 -8.05 2.14
N LYS A 25 8.16 -8.18 3.20
CA LYS A 25 7.19 -9.28 3.35
C LYS A 25 5.89 -9.03 2.61
N ASP A 26 5.58 -7.77 2.31
CA ASP A 26 4.37 -7.35 1.61
C ASP A 26 4.58 -6.07 0.80
N LEU A 27 3.61 -5.73 -0.04
CA LEU A 27 3.64 -4.52 -0.87
C LEU A 27 3.58 -3.22 -0.06
N ASN A 28 3.03 -3.23 1.16
CA ASN A 28 3.03 -2.04 2.01
C ASN A 28 4.44 -1.68 2.47
N GLU A 29 5.29 -2.68 2.72
CA GLU A 29 6.71 -2.43 3.00
C GLU A 29 7.45 -1.91 1.77
N VAL A 30 7.14 -2.40 0.57
CA VAL A 30 7.66 -1.85 -0.69
C VAL A 30 7.28 -0.38 -0.84
N ILE A 31 6.01 -0.06 -0.62
CA ILE A 31 5.49 1.31 -0.68
C ILE A 31 6.26 2.24 0.27
N LYS A 32 6.49 1.82 1.51
CA LYS A 32 7.25 2.60 2.50
C LYS A 32 8.69 2.89 2.06
N ILE A 33 9.29 1.98 1.31
CA ILE A 33 10.61 2.23 0.73
C ILE A 33 10.50 3.32 -0.33
N PHE A 34 9.53 3.26 -1.22
CA PHE A 34 9.32 4.26 -2.27
C PHE A 34 9.00 5.66 -1.74
N GLU A 35 8.40 5.80 -0.56
CA GLU A 35 8.17 7.10 0.09
C GLU A 35 9.47 7.91 0.32
N LYS A 36 10.61 7.22 0.35
CA LYS A 36 11.94 7.85 0.55
C LYS A 36 12.58 8.34 -0.75
N PHE A 37 11.94 8.13 -1.88
CA PHE A 37 12.50 8.44 -3.19
C PHE A 37 11.72 9.54 -3.90
N GLU A 38 12.43 10.29 -4.74
CA GLU A 38 11.87 11.26 -5.68
C GLU A 38 11.98 10.73 -7.11
N ILE A 39 11.05 11.11 -7.98
CA ILE A 39 11.15 10.83 -9.40
C ILE A 39 12.13 11.83 -10.01
N VAL A 40 13.17 11.32 -10.66
CA VAL A 40 14.16 12.11 -11.40
C VAL A 40 14.11 11.73 -12.85
N GLU A 41 14.16 12.72 -13.74
CA GLU A 41 14.30 12.49 -15.17
C GLU A 41 15.77 12.63 -15.59
N LYS A 42 16.28 11.61 -16.26
CA LYS A 42 17.64 11.61 -16.79
C LYS A 42 17.62 10.90 -18.17
N ASP A 43 18.16 11.56 -19.17
CA ASP A 43 18.27 11.02 -20.55
C ASP A 43 16.94 10.51 -21.13
N GLY A 44 15.82 11.19 -20.80
CA GLY A 44 14.47 10.84 -21.24
C GLY A 44 13.82 9.66 -20.49
N ASN A 45 14.49 9.13 -19.49
CA ASN A 45 13.96 8.08 -18.61
C ASN A 45 13.66 8.62 -17.21
N GLN A 46 12.69 8.00 -16.55
CA GLN A 46 12.33 8.35 -15.20
C GLN A 46 12.87 7.33 -14.20
N TYR A 47 13.50 7.83 -13.17
CA TYR A 47 14.09 7.03 -12.10
C TYR A 47 13.59 7.48 -10.75
N LEU A 48 13.57 6.57 -9.77
CA LEU A 48 13.41 6.96 -8.37
C LEU A 48 14.77 7.23 -7.76
N ASN A 49 14.92 8.42 -7.18
CA ASN A 49 16.14 8.82 -6.49
C ASN A 49 15.86 8.93 -4.98
N LYS A 50 16.81 8.50 -4.19
CA LYS A 50 16.80 8.68 -2.74
C LYS A 50 17.36 10.07 -2.43
N ASN A 51 16.74 10.78 -1.50
CA ASN A 51 17.14 12.15 -1.09
C ASN A 51 18.58 12.25 -0.52
N ASP A 52 19.34 11.18 -0.55
CA ASP A 52 20.73 11.10 -0.17
C ASP A 52 21.66 10.98 -1.38
N LYS A 53 22.82 11.54 -1.30
CA LYS A 53 23.91 11.80 -2.23
C LYS A 53 24.35 10.66 -3.18
N TRP A 54 23.66 9.53 -3.24
CA TRP A 54 24.02 8.39 -4.06
C TRP A 54 23.07 8.26 -5.25
N PHE A 55 23.65 8.25 -6.44
CA PHE A 55 22.91 8.01 -7.67
C PHE A 55 22.89 6.52 -7.95
N PHE A 56 21.69 5.99 -8.07
CA PHE A 56 21.44 4.72 -8.74
C PHE A 56 20.65 5.02 -10.02
N ASP A 57 20.71 4.11 -10.98
CA ASP A 57 20.08 4.34 -12.29
C ASP A 57 18.58 4.04 -12.25
N TYR A 58 18.18 3.00 -11.52
CA TYR A 58 16.77 2.64 -11.35
C TYR A 58 16.54 1.75 -10.12
N ILE A 59 15.26 1.60 -9.77
CA ILE A 59 14.82 0.64 -8.76
C ILE A 59 14.16 -0.54 -9.47
N ARG A 60 14.59 -1.72 -9.09
CA ARG A 60 13.96 -2.97 -9.50
C ARG A 60 13.15 -3.52 -8.34
N VAL A 61 11.90 -3.89 -8.61
CA VAL A 61 11.08 -4.65 -7.67
C VAL A 61 10.84 -6.03 -8.25
N SER A 62 11.23 -7.04 -7.50
CA SER A 62 11.02 -8.44 -7.86
C SER A 62 10.32 -9.16 -6.71
N TYR A 63 9.79 -10.35 -6.96
CA TYR A 63 9.20 -11.17 -5.91
C TYR A 63 9.62 -12.64 -6.03
N ARG A 64 9.55 -13.33 -4.90
CA ARG A 64 9.79 -14.77 -4.81
C ARG A 64 8.70 -15.42 -3.97
N ASP A 65 8.14 -16.50 -4.48
CA ASP A 65 7.20 -17.35 -3.73
C ASP A 65 8.02 -18.36 -2.90
N LEU A 66 7.94 -18.26 -1.58
CA LEU A 66 8.71 -19.12 -0.67
C LEU A 66 8.23 -20.57 -0.66
N ASP A 67 6.98 -20.80 -1.05
CA ASP A 67 6.43 -22.16 -1.21
C ASP A 67 6.97 -22.90 -2.45
N LYS A 68 7.76 -22.20 -3.28
CA LYS A 68 8.38 -22.72 -4.49
C LYS A 68 9.87 -22.35 -4.50
N PRO A 69 10.70 -23.03 -3.67
CA PRO A 69 12.09 -22.62 -3.43
C PRO A 69 12.96 -22.58 -4.70
N ASP A 70 12.61 -23.36 -5.72
CA ASP A 70 13.36 -23.43 -6.97
C ASP A 70 12.95 -22.36 -8.00
N THR A 71 12.04 -21.44 -7.64
CA THR A 71 11.63 -20.37 -8.55
C THR A 71 12.62 -19.21 -8.52
N ILE A 72 13.05 -18.79 -9.71
CA ILE A 72 13.81 -17.55 -9.90
C ILE A 72 12.93 -16.37 -9.48
N ALA A 73 13.52 -15.36 -8.82
CA ALA A 73 12.82 -14.12 -8.52
C ALA A 73 12.26 -13.51 -9.81
N ARG A 74 10.97 -13.12 -9.77
CA ARG A 74 10.29 -12.53 -10.92
C ARG A 74 10.22 -11.03 -10.73
N GLU A 75 10.53 -10.31 -11.79
CA GLU A 75 10.37 -8.88 -11.87
C GLU A 75 8.88 -8.51 -11.89
N LEU A 76 8.50 -7.44 -11.19
CA LEU A 76 7.17 -6.87 -11.34
C LEU A 76 7.09 -6.18 -12.70
N GLU A 77 5.99 -6.42 -13.42
CA GLU A 77 5.75 -5.85 -14.76
C GLU A 77 5.47 -4.34 -14.71
N ASP A 78 5.12 -3.81 -13.55
CA ASP A 78 4.85 -2.40 -13.35
C ASP A 78 6.15 -1.58 -13.45
N ASN A 79 6.10 -0.50 -14.20
CA ASN A 79 7.20 0.45 -14.23
C ASN A 79 7.22 1.32 -12.95
N VAL A 80 8.35 1.96 -12.70
CA VAL A 80 8.58 2.74 -11.48
C VAL A 80 7.58 3.88 -11.31
N LEU A 81 7.22 4.57 -12.40
CA LEU A 81 6.25 5.67 -12.36
C LEU A 81 4.86 5.15 -11.98
N GLU A 82 4.41 4.06 -12.58
CA GLU A 82 3.13 3.45 -12.30
C GLU A 82 3.02 2.99 -10.85
N LEU A 83 4.08 2.40 -10.29
CA LEU A 83 4.15 2.04 -8.87
C LEU A 83 4.05 3.28 -7.99
N LYS A 84 4.72 4.38 -8.35
CA LYS A 84 4.66 5.64 -7.62
C LYS A 84 3.26 6.26 -7.67
N GLU A 85 2.60 6.24 -8.81
CA GLU A 85 1.23 6.73 -8.97
C GLU A 85 0.24 5.90 -8.14
N LYS A 86 0.35 4.58 -8.17
CA LYS A 86 -0.45 3.68 -7.34
C LYS A 86 -0.23 3.94 -5.85
N MET A 87 1.00 4.20 -5.43
CA MET A 87 1.32 4.57 -4.05
C MET A 87 0.66 5.89 -3.64
N VAL A 88 0.72 6.92 -4.48
CA VAL A 88 0.07 8.22 -4.22
C VAL A 88 -1.44 8.03 -4.09
N LEU A 89 -2.05 7.25 -4.96
CA LEU A 89 -3.48 6.93 -4.91
C LEU A 89 -3.84 6.20 -3.60
N SER A 90 -3.03 5.22 -3.20
CA SER A 90 -3.20 4.48 -1.94
C SER A 90 -3.16 5.40 -0.73
N ASN A 91 -2.21 6.34 -0.67
CA ASN A 91 -2.12 7.35 0.39
C ASN A 91 -3.34 8.29 0.39
N HIS A 92 -3.83 8.69 -0.76
CA HIS A 92 -5.05 9.50 -0.88
C HIS A 92 -6.28 8.75 -0.37
N GLN A 93 -6.41 7.46 -0.65
CA GLN A 93 -7.52 6.62 -0.17
C GLN A 93 -7.49 6.49 1.35
N GLN A 94 -6.32 6.28 1.95
CA GLN A 94 -6.15 6.26 3.40
C GLN A 94 -6.53 7.60 4.04
N SER A 95 -6.11 8.72 3.45
CA SER A 95 -6.44 10.06 3.91
C SER A 95 -7.93 10.37 3.77
N ALA A 96 -8.56 9.93 2.68
CA ALA A 96 -9.99 10.07 2.45
C ALA A 96 -10.80 9.32 3.51
N LEU A 97 -10.40 8.09 3.85
CA LEU A 97 -11.03 7.32 4.93
C LEU A 97 -10.95 8.08 6.26
N GLY A 98 -9.78 8.61 6.61
CA GLY A 98 -9.60 9.42 7.82
C GLY A 98 -10.51 10.65 7.85
N ALA A 99 -10.64 11.35 6.73
CA ALA A 99 -11.50 12.52 6.61
C ALA A 99 -12.98 12.19 6.79
N ILE A 100 -13.46 11.09 6.22
CA ILE A 100 -14.84 10.63 6.38
C ILE A 100 -15.12 10.24 7.83
N LEU A 101 -14.24 9.47 8.43
CA LEU A 101 -14.38 9.05 9.82
C LEU A 101 -14.38 10.25 10.77
N SER A 102 -13.53 11.24 10.53
CA SER A 102 -13.52 12.49 11.28
C SER A 102 -14.82 13.27 11.15
N ALA A 103 -15.30 13.48 9.92
CA ALA A 103 -16.45 14.32 9.62
C ALA A 103 -17.79 13.67 10.00
N LYS A 104 -17.94 12.36 9.82
CA LYS A 104 -19.22 11.65 9.93
C LYS A 104 -19.38 10.84 11.22
N ILE A 105 -18.29 10.39 11.80
CA ILE A 105 -18.29 9.48 12.95
C ILE A 105 -17.72 10.15 14.20
N GLY A 106 -16.75 11.05 14.00
CA GLY A 106 -15.99 11.69 15.06
C GLY A 106 -14.81 10.82 15.53
N LEU A 107 -13.61 11.37 15.50
CA LEU A 107 -12.37 10.64 15.81
C LEU A 107 -12.35 10.04 17.23
N LYS A 108 -13.08 10.61 18.18
CA LYS A 108 -13.21 10.02 19.53
C LYS A 108 -13.80 8.61 19.54
N ASN A 109 -14.58 8.27 18.52
CA ASN A 109 -15.21 6.96 18.37
C ASN A 109 -14.34 5.98 17.59
N VAL A 110 -13.22 6.43 17.02
CA VAL A 110 -12.34 5.63 16.17
C VAL A 110 -11.03 5.34 16.90
N LYS A 111 -10.65 4.07 16.97
CA LYS A 111 -9.38 3.61 17.55
C LYS A 111 -8.29 3.54 16.48
N SER A 112 -8.60 2.93 15.34
CA SER A 112 -7.70 2.79 14.21
C SER A 112 -8.49 2.51 12.93
N TYR A 113 -7.86 2.77 11.79
CA TYR A 113 -8.43 2.48 10.48
C TYR A 113 -7.32 2.22 9.45
N GLU A 114 -7.64 1.41 8.46
CA GLU A 114 -6.70 1.01 7.42
C GLU A 114 -7.44 0.67 6.14
N VAL A 115 -6.90 1.11 4.99
CA VAL A 115 -7.30 0.65 3.66
C VAL A 115 -6.30 -0.42 3.21
N VAL A 116 -6.78 -1.61 2.93
CA VAL A 116 -5.96 -2.75 2.50
C VAL A 116 -6.04 -2.90 0.98
N HIS A 117 -4.91 -3.11 0.36
CA HIS A 117 -4.78 -3.26 -1.08
C HIS A 117 -4.21 -4.63 -1.44
N ASP A 118 -4.62 -5.15 -2.59
CA ASP A 118 -4.01 -6.32 -3.19
C ASP A 118 -2.66 -5.99 -3.87
N LYS A 119 -2.07 -6.99 -4.51
CA LYS A 119 -0.81 -6.83 -5.27
C LYS A 119 -0.89 -5.85 -6.45
N ASN A 120 -2.10 -5.53 -6.91
CA ASN A 120 -2.36 -4.57 -7.99
C ASN A 120 -2.79 -3.20 -7.45
N PHE A 121 -2.62 -2.95 -6.15
CA PHE A 121 -3.06 -1.74 -5.45
C PHE A 121 -4.57 -1.48 -5.51
N MET A 122 -5.37 -2.50 -5.80
CA MET A 122 -6.83 -2.40 -5.70
C MET A 122 -7.25 -2.61 -4.26
N ILE A 123 -8.19 -1.80 -3.79
CA ILE A 123 -8.73 -1.95 -2.43
C ILE A 123 -9.46 -3.29 -2.32
N THR A 124 -9.06 -4.13 -1.38
CA THR A 124 -9.75 -5.37 -1.03
C THR A 124 -10.59 -5.24 0.21
N ASP A 125 -10.04 -4.58 1.22
CA ASP A 125 -10.67 -4.45 2.52
C ASP A 125 -10.50 -3.04 3.08
N ILE A 126 -11.44 -2.63 3.92
CA ILE A 126 -11.33 -1.47 4.77
C ILE A 126 -11.57 -1.93 6.21
N ASN A 127 -10.54 -1.84 7.04
CA ASN A 127 -10.57 -2.26 8.42
C ASN A 127 -10.73 -1.03 9.34
N ILE A 128 -11.76 -1.03 10.19
CA ILE A 128 -12.02 0.07 11.12
C ILE A 128 -12.23 -0.52 12.51
N SER A 129 -11.46 -0.04 13.47
CA SER A 129 -11.63 -0.37 14.88
C SER A 129 -12.27 0.81 15.60
N LEU A 130 -13.40 0.60 16.25
CA LEU A 130 -14.13 1.63 16.96
C LEU A 130 -13.89 1.55 18.47
N ASN A 131 -13.98 2.68 19.15
CA ASN A 131 -13.96 2.80 20.61
C ASN A 131 -15.35 2.66 21.25
N THR A 132 -16.38 2.43 20.46
CA THR A 132 -17.77 2.39 20.91
C THR A 132 -18.45 1.07 20.53
N ARG A 133 -19.49 0.73 21.30
CA ARG A 133 -20.42 -0.37 21.01
C ARG A 133 -21.78 0.11 20.52
N ASP A 134 -21.95 1.42 20.39
CA ASP A 134 -23.20 2.00 19.91
C ASP A 134 -23.49 1.50 18.49
N GLN A 135 -24.58 0.73 18.37
CA GLN A 135 -24.95 0.09 17.10
C GLN A 135 -25.32 1.14 16.03
N ALA A 136 -25.84 2.30 16.43
CA ALA A 136 -26.15 3.37 15.51
C ALA A 136 -24.86 3.94 14.88
N ILE A 137 -23.81 4.12 15.69
CA ILE A 137 -22.48 4.57 15.19
C ILE A 137 -21.86 3.51 14.29
N ILE A 138 -21.92 2.24 14.67
CA ILE A 138 -21.38 1.13 13.86
C ILE A 138 -22.08 1.09 12.50
N ASN A 139 -23.41 1.13 12.46
CA ASN A 139 -24.19 1.09 11.23
C ASN A 139 -23.92 2.33 10.36
N ASN A 140 -23.80 3.51 10.97
CA ASN A 140 -23.48 4.73 10.27
C ASN A 140 -22.07 4.67 9.66
N THR A 141 -21.09 4.15 10.39
CA THR A 141 -19.74 3.96 9.90
C THR A 141 -19.72 3.06 8.66
N HIS A 142 -20.38 1.92 8.73
CA HIS A 142 -20.46 1.00 7.60
C HIS A 142 -21.10 1.67 6.39
N ARG A 143 -22.22 2.38 6.58
CA ARG A 143 -22.93 3.05 5.51
C ARG A 143 -22.08 4.13 4.84
N GLU A 144 -21.51 5.05 5.60
CA GLU A 144 -20.75 6.19 5.08
C GLU A 144 -19.49 5.72 4.33
N VAL A 145 -18.79 4.75 4.87
CA VAL A 145 -17.57 4.19 4.24
C VAL A 145 -17.95 3.40 2.99
N SER A 146 -18.96 2.55 3.07
CA SER A 146 -19.44 1.76 1.93
C SER A 146 -19.86 2.63 0.75
N GLN A 147 -20.56 3.72 1.02
CA GLN A 147 -21.00 4.67 -0.02
C GLN A 147 -19.83 5.41 -0.65
N HIS A 148 -18.90 5.91 0.16
CA HIS A 148 -17.77 6.68 -0.34
C HIS A 148 -16.84 5.86 -1.24
N PHE A 149 -16.53 4.64 -0.84
CA PHE A 149 -15.66 3.74 -1.61
C PHE A 149 -16.40 2.89 -2.63
N ALA A 150 -17.71 3.07 -2.78
CA ALA A 150 -18.56 2.24 -3.64
C ALA A 150 -18.31 0.73 -3.40
N ALA A 151 -18.24 0.33 -2.12
CA ALA A 151 -17.77 -0.98 -1.71
C ALA A 151 -18.55 -2.13 -2.36
N ASN A 152 -19.86 -1.98 -2.50
CA ASN A 152 -20.72 -3.00 -3.15
C ASN A 152 -20.43 -3.14 -4.65
N LEU A 153 -20.04 -2.05 -5.32
CA LEU A 153 -19.72 -2.07 -6.75
C LEU A 153 -18.38 -2.75 -7.03
N TYR A 154 -17.39 -2.49 -6.16
CA TYR A 154 -16.01 -2.99 -6.34
C TYR A 154 -15.68 -4.24 -5.52
N GLY A 155 -16.65 -4.77 -4.77
CA GLY A 155 -16.45 -5.96 -3.94
C GLY A 155 -15.49 -5.72 -2.77
N ILE A 156 -15.46 -4.50 -2.22
CA ILE A 156 -14.62 -4.13 -1.07
C ILE A 156 -15.29 -4.64 0.21
N GLU A 157 -14.55 -5.36 1.03
CA GLU A 157 -15.04 -5.84 2.32
C GLU A 157 -14.78 -4.79 3.42
N ILE A 158 -15.84 -4.42 4.16
CA ILE A 158 -15.75 -3.45 5.24
C ILE A 158 -15.84 -4.17 6.57
N ASN A 159 -14.72 -4.22 7.29
CA ASN A 159 -14.57 -4.91 8.56
C ASN A 159 -14.58 -3.90 9.72
N ILE A 160 -15.62 -3.92 10.54
CA ILE A 160 -15.73 -3.04 11.70
C ILE A 160 -15.60 -3.88 12.96
N THR A 161 -14.58 -3.58 13.77
CA THR A 161 -14.35 -4.17 15.07
C THR A 161 -14.75 -3.21 16.18
N LYS A 162 -15.28 -3.75 17.27
CA LYS A 162 -15.71 -3.02 18.46
C LYS A 162 -14.97 -3.51 19.71
N PRO A 163 -14.90 -2.72 20.79
CA PRO A 163 -14.20 -3.13 22.01
C PRO A 163 -14.74 -4.45 22.56
N VAL A 164 -13.84 -5.35 22.95
CA VAL A 164 -14.18 -6.57 23.68
C VAL A 164 -14.66 -6.19 25.09
N LYS A 165 -15.51 -7.02 25.71
CA LYS A 165 -15.99 -6.82 27.08
C LYS A 165 -14.86 -6.91 28.08
#